data_3ed220bc63696c72302f63ba202148b3
#
_entry.id   3ed220bc63696c72302f63ba202148b3
#
_cell.length_a   1.000
_cell.length_b   1.000
_cell.length_c   1.000
_cell.angle_alpha   90.00
_cell.angle_beta   90.00
_cell.angle_gamma   90.00
#
_symmetry.space_group_name_H-M   'P 1'
#
loop_
_entity.id
_entity.type
_entity.pdbx_description
1 polymer ?
#
loop_
_entity_poly.entity_id
_entity_poly.type
_entity_poly.pdbx_seq_one_letter_code
_entity_poly.pdbx_strand_id
1 'polypeptide(L)'
;MNIFKNNYFTVIYIFLIIFGLFFNYFFLYFFLGLIFFVFFKKRNNYTYFIISIIFFTFVLFELIFKDKEFKSDYLTVNNIKYDIDKNYGYHPVKNQIFSEEIFYKKNLIKKNVYTIDEYGHRKVENKNKSKNCIIFHGGSITFGQSLSDNETLPYYTKILLSENYNVFNFAFNGYGPHQFLSKLENLNQKDINHCKKIIILYQFIYDHIGRTSGKRSWGDKSPRYVLNNNQLIQKGFFSDFPFKFVMKIRKNFRHSKVLNTFFNLQSVNQKDTEIYLSILKKIELVTKKKFLDTRFIYLVWNKNINNNVKLLDFFNNSESIFIDDLEIDDNVKYNNIPGDNHPKKEFNLIIANVLKKIIY
;
A
#
# COMPACT_ATOMS: atom_id res chain seq x y z
N MET A 1 54.38 -1.59 12.18
CA MET A 1 53.83 -0.71 11.13
C MET A 1 52.89 -1.43 10.12
N ASN A 2 52.78 -2.75 10.09
CA ASN A 2 51.93 -3.48 9.13
C ASN A 2 50.47 -3.71 9.58
N ILE A 3 50.14 -3.61 10.88
CA ILE A 3 48.80 -3.87 11.42
C ILE A 3 47.84 -2.71 11.06
N PHE A 4 48.31 -1.47 11.07
CA PHE A 4 47.50 -0.31 10.72
C PHE A 4 47.15 -0.21 9.24
N LYS A 5 48.03 -0.62 8.31
CA LYS A 5 47.70 -0.63 6.87
C LYS A 5 46.56 -1.58 6.49
N ASN A 6 46.41 -2.72 7.16
CA ASN A 6 45.31 -3.67 6.91
C ASN A 6 43.98 -3.13 7.39
N ASN A 7 43.94 -2.34 8.44
CA ASN A 7 42.69 -1.81 9.00
C ASN A 7 42.06 -0.73 8.11
N TYR A 8 42.85 0.15 7.47
CA TYR A 8 42.35 1.18 6.57
C TYR A 8 41.58 0.59 5.36
N PHE A 9 42.13 -0.44 4.72
CA PHE A 9 41.48 -1.10 3.61
C PHE A 9 40.16 -1.78 4.06
N THR A 10 40.15 -2.40 5.22
CA THR A 10 38.94 -3.01 5.78
C THR A 10 37.85 -1.96 6.05
N VAL A 11 38.20 -0.81 6.61
CA VAL A 11 37.29 0.30 6.84
C VAL A 11 36.72 0.85 5.52
N ILE A 12 37.58 1.04 4.50
CA ILE A 12 37.15 1.49 3.19
C ILE A 12 36.18 0.48 2.54
N TYR A 13 36.47 -0.81 2.60
CA TYR A 13 35.58 -1.83 2.05
C TYR A 13 34.23 -1.86 2.74
N ILE A 14 34.20 -1.77 4.08
CA ILE A 14 32.97 -1.67 4.85
C ILE A 14 32.18 -0.43 4.44
N PHE A 15 32.84 0.71 4.31
CA PHE A 15 32.24 1.96 3.88
C PHE A 15 31.62 1.84 2.46
N LEU A 16 32.34 1.26 1.50
CA LEU A 16 31.86 1.06 0.13
C LEU A 16 30.65 0.11 0.06
N ILE A 17 30.65 -0.95 0.86
CA ILE A 17 29.52 -1.86 0.98
C ILE A 17 28.31 -1.14 1.59
N ILE A 18 28.50 -0.42 2.70
CA ILE A 18 27.45 0.37 3.33
C ILE A 18 26.92 1.41 2.35
N PHE A 19 27.79 2.13 1.66
CA PHE A 19 27.41 3.11 0.65
C PHE A 19 26.54 2.46 -0.45
N GLY A 20 26.95 1.32 -1.01
CA GLY A 20 26.17 0.59 -2.01
C GLY A 20 24.80 0.15 -1.49
N LEU A 21 24.73 -0.36 -0.25
CA LEU A 21 23.47 -0.76 0.38
C LEU A 21 22.49 0.39 0.54
N PHE A 22 22.96 1.60 0.84
CA PHE A 22 22.10 2.74 1.15
C PHE A 22 21.79 3.67 -0.02
N PHE A 23 22.64 3.68 -1.05
CA PHE A 23 22.49 4.62 -2.17
C PHE A 23 21.94 3.98 -3.44
N ASN A 24 22.50 2.86 -3.89
CA ASN A 24 22.04 2.17 -5.08
C ASN A 24 22.61 0.75 -5.17
N TYR A 25 21.80 -0.25 -5.48
CA TYR A 25 22.20 -1.65 -5.67
C TYR A 25 23.26 -1.83 -6.77
N PHE A 26 23.24 -0.99 -7.79
CA PHE A 26 24.23 -0.98 -8.86
C PHE A 26 25.65 -0.74 -8.32
N PHE A 27 25.83 0.26 -7.48
CA PHE A 27 27.10 0.54 -6.81
C PHE A 27 27.51 -0.60 -5.87
N LEU A 28 26.54 -1.26 -5.23
CA LEU A 28 26.85 -2.42 -4.38
C LEU A 28 27.52 -3.53 -5.19
N TYR A 29 26.95 -3.92 -6.33
CA TYR A 29 27.54 -4.95 -7.18
C TYR A 29 28.91 -4.54 -7.70
N PHE A 30 29.04 -3.30 -8.18
CA PHE A 30 30.30 -2.76 -8.67
C PHE A 30 31.40 -2.79 -7.61
N PHE A 31 31.12 -2.30 -6.40
CA PHE A 31 32.09 -2.30 -5.31
C PHE A 31 32.45 -3.71 -4.83
N LEU A 32 31.49 -4.61 -4.74
CA LEU A 32 31.79 -6.00 -4.43
C LEU A 32 32.70 -6.63 -5.49
N GLY A 33 32.43 -6.40 -6.77
CA GLY A 33 33.29 -6.83 -7.86
C GLY A 33 34.72 -6.33 -7.70
N LEU A 34 34.90 -5.04 -7.42
CA LEU A 34 36.20 -4.43 -7.17
C LEU A 34 36.93 -5.02 -5.95
N ILE A 35 36.21 -5.19 -4.84
CA ILE A 35 36.77 -5.76 -3.60
C ILE A 35 37.31 -7.17 -3.87
N PHE A 36 36.51 -8.03 -4.50
CA PHE A 36 36.97 -9.40 -4.81
C PHE A 36 38.12 -9.43 -5.83
N PHE A 37 38.13 -8.50 -6.78
CA PHE A 37 39.26 -8.35 -7.71
C PHE A 37 40.57 -7.96 -7.00
N VAL A 38 40.51 -7.04 -6.02
CA VAL A 38 41.66 -6.67 -5.19
C VAL A 38 42.14 -7.85 -4.35
N PHE A 39 41.23 -8.64 -3.78
CA PHE A 39 41.57 -9.86 -3.06
C PHE A 39 42.24 -10.90 -3.96
N PHE A 40 41.78 -11.07 -5.21
CA PHE A 40 42.43 -11.92 -6.20
C PHE A 40 43.86 -11.46 -6.41
N LYS A 41 44.09 -10.18 -6.72
CA LYS A 41 45.43 -9.63 -6.93
C LYS A 41 46.37 -9.82 -5.72
N LYS A 42 45.81 -9.71 -4.49
CA LYS A 42 46.60 -9.86 -3.25
C LYS A 42 46.94 -11.31 -2.91
N ARG A 43 46.02 -12.25 -3.15
CA ARG A 43 46.14 -13.66 -2.73
C ARG A 43 46.40 -14.62 -3.87
N ASN A 44 46.37 -14.17 -5.10
CA ASN A 44 46.49 -14.98 -6.32
C ASN A 44 45.57 -16.21 -6.31
N ASN A 45 44.32 -16.05 -5.79
CA ASN A 45 43.35 -17.14 -5.67
C ASN A 45 42.21 -16.92 -6.67
N TYR A 46 42.11 -17.80 -7.65
CA TYR A 46 41.12 -17.74 -8.74
C TYR A 46 39.69 -17.72 -8.28
N THR A 47 39.36 -18.26 -7.09
CA THR A 47 38.01 -18.16 -6.52
C THR A 47 37.55 -16.70 -6.38
N TYR A 48 38.44 -15.80 -5.91
CA TYR A 48 38.11 -14.37 -5.82
C TYR A 48 37.93 -13.73 -7.18
N PHE A 49 38.67 -14.19 -8.19
CA PHE A 49 38.52 -13.72 -9.56
C PHE A 49 37.14 -14.09 -10.13
N ILE A 50 36.73 -15.35 -9.95
CA ILE A 50 35.41 -15.82 -10.39
C ILE A 50 34.28 -15.04 -9.71
N ILE A 51 34.37 -14.84 -8.40
CA ILE A 51 33.38 -14.03 -7.65
C ILE A 51 33.32 -12.59 -8.18
N SER A 52 34.49 -11.99 -8.46
CA SER A 52 34.56 -10.66 -9.06
C SER A 52 33.83 -10.59 -10.41
N ILE A 53 34.05 -11.57 -11.29
CA ILE A 53 33.36 -11.64 -12.59
C ILE A 53 31.84 -11.74 -12.39
N ILE A 54 31.38 -12.58 -11.44
CA ILE A 54 29.94 -12.70 -11.16
C ILE A 54 29.33 -11.34 -10.80
N PHE A 55 29.97 -10.56 -9.93
CA PHE A 55 29.44 -9.24 -9.57
C PHE A 55 29.46 -8.26 -10.73
N PHE A 56 30.49 -8.25 -11.57
CA PHE A 56 30.51 -7.42 -12.77
C PHE A 56 29.46 -7.87 -13.79
N THR A 57 29.21 -9.16 -13.91
CA THR A 57 28.11 -9.68 -14.74
C THR A 57 26.76 -9.20 -14.23
N PHE A 58 26.55 -9.13 -12.90
CA PHE A 58 25.32 -8.53 -12.33
C PHE A 58 25.18 -7.06 -12.70
N VAL A 59 26.26 -6.28 -12.69
CA VAL A 59 26.24 -4.89 -13.16
C VAL A 59 25.82 -4.81 -14.63
N LEU A 60 26.38 -5.64 -15.49
CA LEU A 60 26.02 -5.70 -16.91
C LEU A 60 24.56 -6.12 -17.11
N PHE A 61 24.11 -7.13 -16.36
CA PHE A 61 22.72 -7.58 -16.40
C PHE A 61 21.75 -6.44 -16.03
N GLU A 62 22.03 -5.71 -14.95
CA GLU A 62 21.19 -4.57 -14.54
C GLU A 62 21.18 -3.45 -15.60
N LEU A 63 22.30 -3.22 -16.31
CA LEU A 63 22.36 -2.23 -17.39
C LEU A 63 21.55 -2.66 -18.63
N ILE A 64 21.65 -3.94 -19.00
CA ILE A 64 20.98 -4.47 -20.20
C ILE A 64 19.47 -4.55 -19.96
N PHE A 65 19.06 -5.04 -18.79
CA PHE A 65 17.67 -5.26 -18.42
C PHE A 65 17.06 -4.09 -17.62
N LYS A 66 17.79 -2.98 -17.51
CA LYS A 66 17.21 -1.76 -16.96
C LYS A 66 15.93 -1.47 -17.75
N ASP A 67 14.80 -1.45 -17.03
CA ASP A 67 13.53 -1.08 -17.65
C ASP A 67 13.77 0.24 -18.40
N LYS A 68 13.63 0.23 -19.72
CA LYS A 68 13.41 1.48 -20.42
C LYS A 68 12.15 2.03 -19.75
N GLU A 69 12.30 3.08 -18.95
CA GLU A 69 11.13 3.81 -18.49
C GLU A 69 10.34 4.15 -19.74
N PHE A 70 9.28 3.39 -19.98
CA PHE A 70 8.28 3.79 -20.96
C PHE A 70 7.78 5.13 -20.43
N LYS A 71 8.27 6.21 -20.99
CA LYS A 71 7.70 7.53 -20.73
C LYS A 71 6.25 7.43 -21.17
N SER A 72 5.38 7.23 -20.18
CA SER A 72 3.94 7.28 -20.43
C SER A 72 3.64 8.63 -21.08
N ASP A 73 2.89 8.63 -22.16
CA ASP A 73 2.37 9.88 -22.73
C ASP A 73 1.43 10.60 -21.75
N TYR A 74 1.07 9.91 -20.66
CA TYR A 74 0.27 10.45 -19.57
C TYR A 74 1.13 10.95 -18.44
N LEU A 75 0.81 12.14 -17.94
CA LEU A 75 1.40 12.75 -16.75
C LEU A 75 0.30 13.09 -15.77
N THR A 76 0.37 12.55 -14.57
CA THR A 76 -0.52 12.93 -13.46
C THR A 76 0.22 13.87 -12.51
N VAL A 77 -0.33 15.04 -12.30
CA VAL A 77 0.15 16.04 -11.35
C VAL A 77 -0.89 16.20 -10.25
N ASN A 78 -0.54 15.86 -9.03
CA ASN A 78 -1.40 16.08 -7.87
C ASN A 78 -0.69 16.93 -6.82
N ASN A 79 -1.47 17.69 -6.07
CA ASN A 79 -0.98 18.51 -4.97
C ASN A 79 -1.46 18.02 -3.60
N ILE A 80 -1.90 16.78 -3.50
CA ILE A 80 -2.35 16.17 -2.24
C ILE A 80 -1.21 16.20 -1.22
N LYS A 81 -1.44 16.94 -0.13
CA LYS A 81 -0.53 17.00 1.00
C LYS A 81 -1.02 16.07 2.10
N TYR A 82 -0.09 15.63 2.93
CA TYR A 82 -0.41 14.79 4.09
C TYR A 82 0.35 15.26 5.33
N ASP A 83 -0.30 15.11 6.48
CA ASP A 83 0.27 15.29 7.80
C ASP A 83 0.64 13.96 8.41
N ILE A 84 1.56 13.99 9.39
CA ILE A 84 1.95 12.82 10.17
C ILE A 84 1.09 12.74 11.43
N ASP A 85 0.45 11.60 11.62
CA ASP A 85 -0.26 11.28 12.85
C ASP A 85 0.55 10.28 13.69
N LYS A 86 0.65 10.55 14.98
CA LYS A 86 1.44 9.73 15.93
C LYS A 86 0.83 8.34 16.21
N ASN A 87 -0.41 8.10 15.84
CA ASN A 87 -1.11 6.85 16.11
C ASN A 87 -1.16 5.97 14.86
N TYR A 88 -1.66 6.51 13.72
CA TYR A 88 -1.91 5.73 12.50
C TYR A 88 -1.03 6.12 11.30
N GLY A 89 -0.05 6.99 11.51
CA GLY A 89 1.06 7.27 10.60
C GLY A 89 0.89 8.52 9.77
N TYR A 90 -0.04 8.58 8.85
CA TYR A 90 -0.26 9.76 8.01
C TYR A 90 -1.71 9.84 7.55
N HIS A 91 -2.15 11.06 7.22
CA HIS A 91 -3.48 11.34 6.66
C HIS A 91 -3.42 12.58 5.75
N PRO A 92 -4.40 12.80 4.87
CA PRO A 92 -4.46 14.05 4.12
C PRO A 92 -4.60 15.24 5.07
N VAL A 93 -4.03 16.38 4.68
CA VAL A 93 -4.18 17.63 5.44
C VAL A 93 -5.67 17.99 5.56
N LYS A 94 -6.11 18.26 6.79
CA LYS A 94 -7.52 18.50 7.13
C LYS A 94 -8.03 19.82 6.57
N ASN A 95 -9.34 19.93 6.34
CA ASN A 95 -10.02 21.14 5.87
C ASN A 95 -9.38 21.74 4.61
N GLN A 96 -8.98 20.89 3.67
CA GLN A 96 -8.30 21.32 2.44
C GLN A 96 -9.03 20.79 1.20
N ILE A 97 -8.89 21.56 0.14
CA ILE A 97 -9.27 21.15 -1.21
C ILE A 97 -7.99 20.99 -2.00
N PHE A 98 -7.82 19.81 -2.55
CA PHE A 98 -6.70 19.48 -3.42
C PHE A 98 -7.19 19.25 -4.84
N SER A 99 -6.28 19.40 -5.81
CA SER A 99 -6.56 19.08 -7.20
C SER A 99 -5.54 18.09 -7.75
N GLU A 100 -6.00 17.33 -8.73
CA GLU A 100 -5.17 16.48 -9.54
C GLU A 100 -5.46 16.75 -11.01
N GLU A 101 -4.43 16.88 -11.81
CA GLU A 101 -4.53 17.14 -13.23
C GLU A 101 -3.86 16.00 -14.00
N ILE A 102 -4.57 15.46 -14.99
CA ILE A 102 -4.07 14.39 -15.85
C ILE A 102 -3.88 14.97 -17.24
N PHE A 103 -2.67 14.82 -17.76
CA PHE A 103 -2.27 15.29 -19.07
C PHE A 103 -1.97 14.10 -19.99
N TYR A 104 -2.32 14.25 -21.27
CA TYR A 104 -1.88 13.38 -22.36
C TYR A 104 -1.11 14.21 -23.37
N LYS A 105 0.14 13.84 -23.66
CA LYS A 105 1.03 14.61 -24.57
C LYS A 105 1.01 16.11 -24.29
N LYS A 106 1.10 16.49 -23.02
CA LYS A 106 1.05 17.88 -22.47
C LYS A 106 -0.33 18.56 -22.54
N ASN A 107 -1.36 17.93 -23.11
CA ASN A 107 -2.72 18.48 -23.08
C ASN A 107 -3.45 18.02 -21.82
N LEU A 108 -4.09 18.95 -21.11
CA LEU A 108 -4.94 18.63 -19.96
C LEU A 108 -6.18 17.86 -20.45
N ILE A 109 -6.37 16.63 -19.95
CA ILE A 109 -7.51 15.79 -20.31
C ILE A 109 -8.51 15.60 -19.17
N LYS A 110 -8.07 15.74 -17.92
CA LYS A 110 -8.95 15.64 -16.75
C LYS A 110 -8.40 16.47 -15.60
N LYS A 111 -9.32 17.12 -14.86
CA LYS A 111 -9.03 17.77 -13.59
C LYS A 111 -9.98 17.21 -12.53
N ASN A 112 -9.43 16.70 -11.44
CA ASN A 112 -10.15 16.15 -10.32
C ASN A 112 -10.04 17.06 -9.11
N VAL A 113 -11.07 17.03 -8.26
CA VAL A 113 -11.11 17.76 -7.00
C VAL A 113 -11.28 16.79 -5.85
N TYR A 114 -10.50 16.97 -4.80
CA TYR A 114 -10.51 16.20 -3.57
C TYR A 114 -10.81 17.14 -2.40
N THR A 115 -11.97 17.03 -1.81
CA THR A 115 -12.32 17.77 -0.59
C THR A 115 -12.03 16.90 0.62
N ILE A 116 -11.20 17.38 1.53
CA ILE A 116 -10.87 16.73 2.80
C ILE A 116 -11.56 17.46 3.93
N ASP A 117 -12.25 16.70 4.77
CA ASP A 117 -13.00 17.22 5.90
C ASP A 117 -12.11 17.60 7.11
N GLU A 118 -12.75 18.04 8.18
CA GLU A 118 -12.12 18.44 9.44
C GLU A 118 -11.45 17.27 10.19
N TYR A 119 -11.78 16.03 9.86
CA TYR A 119 -11.22 14.81 10.45
C TYR A 119 -10.06 14.23 9.62
N GLY A 120 -9.84 14.75 8.40
CA GLY A 120 -8.83 14.24 7.47
C GLY A 120 -9.35 13.08 6.62
N HIS A 121 -10.66 12.99 6.39
CA HIS A 121 -11.27 12.04 5.48
C HIS A 121 -11.66 12.70 4.17
N ARG A 122 -11.72 11.92 3.09
CA ARG A 122 -12.33 12.41 1.87
C ARG A 122 -13.81 12.65 2.10
N LYS A 123 -14.27 13.88 1.87
CA LYS A 123 -15.63 14.31 2.21
C LYS A 123 -16.67 13.57 1.38
N VAL A 124 -17.68 13.04 2.08
CA VAL A 124 -18.94 12.60 1.50
C VAL A 124 -20.04 13.42 2.15
N GLU A 125 -20.86 14.10 1.34
CA GLU A 125 -21.92 14.97 1.85
C GLU A 125 -23.01 14.15 2.57
N ASN A 126 -23.08 14.30 3.89
CA ASN A 126 -24.10 13.68 4.74
C ASN A 126 -25.07 14.75 5.23
N LYS A 127 -26.26 14.81 4.64
CA LYS A 127 -27.28 15.82 4.99
C LYS A 127 -28.02 15.50 6.29
N ASN A 128 -28.10 14.24 6.69
CA ASN A 128 -28.88 13.74 7.84
C ASN A 128 -27.98 13.15 8.91
N LYS A 129 -28.37 13.31 10.18
CA LYS A 129 -27.73 12.62 11.31
C LYS A 129 -28.32 11.20 11.49
N SER A 130 -28.33 10.40 10.44
CA SER A 130 -28.75 9.00 10.55
C SER A 130 -27.90 8.27 11.60
N LYS A 131 -28.53 7.37 12.36
CA LYS A 131 -27.81 6.49 13.29
C LYS A 131 -27.23 5.25 12.60
N ASN A 132 -27.55 5.05 11.32
CA ASN A 132 -26.96 4.01 10.49
C ASN A 132 -25.80 4.61 9.68
N CYS A 133 -24.65 3.99 9.74
CA CYS A 133 -23.44 4.48 9.11
C CYS A 133 -22.79 3.41 8.26
N ILE A 134 -22.16 3.83 7.16
CA ILE A 134 -21.29 3.00 6.34
C ILE A 134 -19.93 3.64 6.34
N ILE A 135 -18.92 2.89 6.73
CA ILE A 135 -17.54 3.33 6.74
C ILE A 135 -16.77 2.55 5.68
N PHE A 136 -16.35 3.25 4.65
CA PHE A 136 -15.43 2.72 3.66
C PHE A 136 -14.00 2.86 4.15
N HIS A 137 -13.24 1.78 4.10
CA HIS A 137 -11.81 1.84 4.32
C HIS A 137 -11.05 1.00 3.29
N GLY A 138 -9.79 1.36 3.05
CA GLY A 138 -8.96 0.75 2.03
C GLY A 138 -7.85 1.68 1.57
N GLY A 139 -7.32 1.38 0.39
CA GLY A 139 -6.25 2.17 -0.24
C GLY A 139 -6.79 3.24 -1.19
N SER A 140 -5.98 3.54 -2.22
CA SER A 140 -6.25 4.56 -3.23
C SER A 140 -7.52 4.29 -4.06
N ILE A 141 -7.87 3.03 -4.30
CA ILE A 141 -9.10 2.66 -5.03
C ILE A 141 -10.33 3.13 -4.25
N THR A 142 -10.39 2.81 -2.95
CA THR A 142 -11.49 3.21 -2.07
C THR A 142 -11.51 4.72 -1.83
N PHE A 143 -10.32 5.33 -1.69
CA PHE A 143 -10.18 6.79 -1.62
C PHE A 143 -10.74 7.45 -2.86
N GLY A 144 -10.65 6.81 -4.02
CA GLY A 144 -11.05 7.33 -5.32
C GLY A 144 -9.97 8.22 -5.94
N GLN A 145 -8.71 7.73 -5.95
CA GLN A 145 -7.63 8.41 -6.65
C GLN A 145 -7.99 8.57 -8.13
N SER A 146 -7.63 9.72 -8.70
CA SER A 146 -7.90 10.13 -10.09
C SER A 146 -9.40 10.27 -10.44
N LEU A 147 -10.23 10.45 -9.40
CA LEU A 147 -11.67 10.72 -9.52
C LEU A 147 -12.04 11.97 -8.70
N SER A 148 -12.98 12.75 -9.18
CA SER A 148 -13.57 13.85 -8.41
C SER A 148 -14.45 13.32 -7.27
N ASP A 149 -14.82 14.18 -6.30
CA ASP A 149 -15.59 13.78 -5.11
C ASP A 149 -16.90 13.08 -5.45
N ASN A 150 -17.56 13.52 -6.50
CA ASN A 150 -18.84 12.98 -6.99
C ASN A 150 -18.70 11.77 -7.93
N GLU A 151 -17.51 11.19 -8.06
CA GLU A 151 -17.24 10.02 -8.92
C GLU A 151 -16.78 8.79 -8.11
N THR A 152 -16.69 8.92 -6.77
CA THR A 152 -16.17 7.87 -5.90
C THR A 152 -17.22 6.82 -5.52
N LEU A 153 -16.78 5.60 -5.18
CA LEU A 153 -17.68 4.55 -4.70
C LEU A 153 -18.46 4.98 -3.44
N PRO A 154 -17.84 5.61 -2.41
CA PRO A 154 -18.59 6.11 -1.25
C PRO A 154 -19.64 7.16 -1.62
N TYR A 155 -19.36 8.03 -2.59
CA TYR A 155 -20.34 9.03 -3.05
C TYR A 155 -21.54 8.36 -3.71
N TYR A 156 -21.35 7.45 -4.66
CA TYR A 156 -22.45 6.75 -5.33
C TYR A 156 -23.24 5.91 -4.34
N THR A 157 -22.58 5.25 -3.40
CA THR A 157 -23.28 4.50 -2.33
C THR A 157 -24.15 5.45 -1.50
N LYS A 158 -23.66 6.64 -1.14
CA LYS A 158 -24.47 7.64 -0.42
C LYS A 158 -25.69 8.06 -1.22
N ILE A 159 -25.56 8.35 -2.51
CA ILE A 159 -26.68 8.76 -3.35
C ILE A 159 -27.73 7.65 -3.48
N LEU A 160 -27.29 6.40 -3.67
CA LEU A 160 -28.19 5.26 -3.86
C LEU A 160 -28.91 4.78 -2.60
N LEU A 161 -28.27 4.97 -1.42
CA LEU A 161 -28.86 4.63 -0.10
C LEU A 161 -29.55 5.83 0.55
N SER A 162 -29.40 7.02 -0.07
CA SER A 162 -30.01 8.29 0.29
C SER A 162 -29.96 8.64 1.79
N GLU A 163 -31.13 8.82 2.43
CA GLU A 163 -31.22 9.36 3.80
C GLU A 163 -31.03 8.32 4.90
N ASN A 164 -31.09 7.02 4.56
CA ASN A 164 -31.05 5.95 5.54
C ASN A 164 -29.68 5.73 6.17
N TYR A 165 -28.61 6.14 5.48
CA TYR A 165 -27.24 5.95 5.93
C TYR A 165 -26.40 7.22 5.80
N ASN A 166 -25.56 7.48 6.80
CA ASN A 166 -24.38 8.34 6.65
C ASN A 166 -23.21 7.51 6.12
N VAL A 167 -22.48 8.06 5.16
CA VAL A 167 -21.38 7.37 4.51
C VAL A 167 -20.07 8.14 4.76
N PHE A 168 -19.03 7.42 5.16
CA PHE A 168 -17.72 7.97 5.48
C PHE A 168 -16.64 7.28 4.65
N ASN A 169 -15.68 8.05 4.13
CA ASN A 169 -14.54 7.52 3.40
C ASN A 169 -13.26 7.65 4.23
N PHE A 170 -12.89 6.61 4.97
CA PHE A 170 -11.68 6.56 5.81
C PHE A 170 -10.45 6.03 5.06
N ALA A 171 -10.57 5.80 3.77
CA ALA A 171 -9.47 5.35 2.94
C ALA A 171 -8.52 6.49 2.59
N PHE A 172 -7.27 6.14 2.27
CA PHE A 172 -6.31 7.07 1.70
C PHE A 172 -5.25 6.33 0.87
N ASN A 173 -4.54 7.10 0.04
CA ASN A 173 -3.49 6.56 -0.84
C ASN A 173 -2.43 5.81 -0.04
N GLY A 174 -2.12 4.59 -0.47
CA GLY A 174 -1.12 3.75 0.18
C GLY A 174 -1.59 3.03 1.46
N TYR A 175 -2.81 3.30 1.97
CA TYR A 175 -3.34 2.63 3.14
C TYR A 175 -3.55 1.13 2.92
N GLY A 176 -3.48 0.38 4.00
CA GLY A 176 -3.96 -0.98 4.17
C GLY A 176 -4.80 -1.07 5.46
N PRO A 177 -5.23 -2.26 5.87
CA PRO A 177 -6.11 -2.41 7.02
C PRO A 177 -5.43 -2.03 8.35
N HIS A 178 -4.12 -2.02 8.42
CA HIS A 178 -3.35 -1.67 9.63
C HIS A 178 -3.50 -0.19 10.02
N GLN A 179 -3.62 0.75 9.06
CA GLN A 179 -3.94 2.13 9.38
C GLN A 179 -5.36 2.26 9.95
N PHE A 180 -6.31 1.53 9.38
CA PHE A 180 -7.68 1.55 9.88
C PHE A 180 -7.79 0.94 11.28
N LEU A 181 -7.10 -0.19 11.53
CA LEU A 181 -7.03 -0.78 12.87
C LEU A 181 -6.47 0.22 13.88
N SER A 182 -5.32 0.81 13.59
CA SER A 182 -4.69 1.79 14.47
C SER A 182 -5.57 3.02 14.67
N LYS A 183 -6.27 3.46 13.63
CA LYS A 183 -7.27 4.52 13.73
C LYS A 183 -8.40 4.12 14.67
N LEU A 184 -8.98 2.92 14.52
CA LEU A 184 -10.04 2.42 15.40
C LEU A 184 -9.58 2.27 16.86
N GLU A 185 -8.36 1.82 17.11
CA GLU A 185 -7.82 1.66 18.46
C GLU A 185 -7.61 3.02 19.17
N ASN A 186 -7.29 4.08 18.42
CA ASN A 186 -6.91 5.39 18.94
C ASN A 186 -7.96 6.50 18.71
N LEU A 187 -9.09 6.21 18.08
CA LEU A 187 -10.09 7.22 17.75
C LEU A 187 -10.75 7.85 18.97
N ASN A 188 -10.64 9.18 19.06
CA ASN A 188 -11.67 10.01 19.63
C ASN A 188 -12.83 10.10 18.62
N GLN A 189 -13.78 9.21 18.70
CA GLN A 189 -14.81 8.89 17.70
C GLN A 189 -15.79 10.04 17.37
N LYS A 190 -15.38 11.32 17.47
CA LYS A 190 -16.25 12.46 17.32
C LYS A 190 -17.02 12.51 16.00
N ASP A 191 -16.39 12.02 14.94
CA ASP A 191 -16.96 11.95 13.58
C ASP A 191 -18.08 10.91 13.43
N ILE A 192 -18.02 9.81 14.18
CA ILE A 192 -18.96 8.68 14.08
C ILE A 192 -19.67 8.34 15.39
N ASN A 193 -19.59 9.19 16.42
CA ASN A 193 -20.23 8.96 17.74
C ASN A 193 -21.74 8.81 17.69
N HIS A 194 -22.38 9.40 16.67
CA HIS A 194 -23.82 9.33 16.49
C HIS A 194 -24.27 7.98 15.87
N CYS A 195 -23.33 7.18 15.33
CA CYS A 195 -23.60 5.92 14.69
C CYS A 195 -23.96 4.84 15.72
N LYS A 196 -25.09 4.16 15.56
CA LYS A 196 -25.49 3.01 16.37
C LYS A 196 -25.32 1.70 15.60
N LYS A 197 -25.71 1.70 14.33
CA LYS A 197 -25.50 0.61 13.38
C LYS A 197 -24.41 0.99 12.41
N ILE A 198 -23.38 0.14 12.28
CA ILE A 198 -22.24 0.39 11.42
C ILE A 198 -22.03 -0.76 10.45
N ILE A 199 -21.94 -0.43 9.18
CA ILE A 199 -21.43 -1.32 8.14
C ILE A 199 -20.02 -0.89 7.82
N ILE A 200 -19.03 -1.76 8.06
CA ILE A 200 -17.64 -1.57 7.63
C ILE A 200 -17.51 -2.22 6.25
N LEU A 201 -17.13 -1.41 5.28
CA LEU A 201 -16.87 -1.85 3.92
C LEU A 201 -15.39 -1.73 3.60
N TYR A 202 -14.76 -2.87 3.39
CA TYR A 202 -13.35 -2.94 3.08
C TYR A 202 -13.11 -3.45 1.67
N GLN A 203 -12.36 -2.67 0.89
CA GLN A 203 -11.95 -3.08 -0.45
C GLN A 203 -10.56 -3.69 -0.40
N PHE A 204 -10.50 -4.99 -0.65
CA PHE A 204 -9.28 -5.77 -0.67
C PHE A 204 -8.62 -5.76 -2.05
N ILE A 205 -7.33 -5.51 -2.06
CA ILE A 205 -6.40 -5.85 -3.14
C ILE A 205 -5.21 -6.62 -2.57
N TYR A 206 -4.63 -7.53 -3.35
CA TYR A 206 -3.53 -8.40 -2.89
C TYR A 206 -2.32 -7.60 -2.36
N ASP A 207 -2.09 -6.41 -2.88
CA ASP A 207 -1.02 -5.50 -2.46
C ASP A 207 -1.12 -5.08 -0.97
N HIS A 208 -2.32 -5.09 -0.38
CA HIS A 208 -2.53 -4.74 1.02
C HIS A 208 -1.79 -5.66 1.99
N ILE A 209 -1.57 -6.94 1.63
CA ILE A 209 -0.79 -7.88 2.44
C ILE A 209 0.66 -7.40 2.54
N GLY A 210 1.25 -7.00 1.41
CA GLY A 210 2.60 -6.45 1.38
C GLY A 210 2.74 -5.12 2.13
N ARG A 211 1.66 -4.31 2.19
CA ARG A 211 1.63 -3.07 2.97
C ARG A 211 1.70 -3.35 4.48
N THR A 212 0.94 -4.32 4.97
CA THR A 212 0.92 -4.68 6.40
C THR A 212 2.22 -5.29 6.90
N SER A 213 3.04 -5.83 6.00
CA SER A 213 4.34 -6.43 6.33
C SER A 213 5.54 -5.55 5.98
N GLY A 214 5.31 -4.30 5.51
CA GLY A 214 6.37 -3.38 5.12
C GLY A 214 7.15 -3.84 3.88
N LYS A 215 6.55 -4.64 3.01
CA LYS A 215 7.14 -5.06 1.73
C LYS A 215 6.85 -4.08 0.59
N ARG A 216 6.10 -3.01 0.86
CA ARG A 216 5.82 -1.93 -0.08
C ARG A 216 6.51 -0.65 0.33
N SER A 217 7.06 0.07 -0.65
CA SER A 217 7.91 1.23 -0.42
C SER A 217 7.17 2.48 0.04
N TRP A 218 5.87 2.54 -0.17
CA TRP A 218 5.04 3.69 0.23
C TRP A 218 4.42 3.55 1.62
N GLY A 219 4.72 2.48 2.33
CA GLY A 219 4.19 2.21 3.66
C GLY A 219 5.15 2.48 4.81
N ASP A 220 6.25 3.22 4.58
CA ASP A 220 7.28 3.45 5.61
C ASP A 220 6.77 4.19 6.86
N LYS A 221 5.79 5.08 6.71
CA LYS A 221 5.16 5.82 7.82
C LYS A 221 3.94 5.11 8.41
N SER A 222 3.64 3.90 7.95
CA SER A 222 2.49 3.14 8.43
C SER A 222 2.77 2.46 9.78
N PRO A 223 1.74 2.23 10.62
CA PRO A 223 1.89 1.49 11.87
C PRO A 223 2.32 0.06 11.59
N ARG A 224 3.24 -0.45 12.40
CA ARG A 224 3.79 -1.78 12.29
C ARG A 224 3.17 -2.70 13.31
N TYR A 225 2.42 -3.69 12.86
CA TYR A 225 1.88 -4.76 13.68
C TYR A 225 2.72 -6.02 13.57
N VAL A 226 2.83 -6.76 14.67
CA VAL A 226 3.52 -8.05 14.73
C VAL A 226 2.69 -9.04 15.53
N LEU A 227 2.84 -10.32 15.20
CA LEU A 227 2.33 -11.41 16.02
C LEU A 227 3.38 -11.79 17.05
N ASN A 228 3.02 -11.72 18.33
CA ASN A 228 3.81 -12.17 19.47
C ASN A 228 2.94 -13.15 20.28
N ASN A 229 3.34 -14.42 20.37
CA ASN A 229 2.55 -15.47 21.02
C ASN A 229 1.07 -15.46 20.56
N ASN A 230 0.83 -15.41 19.26
CA ASN A 230 -0.49 -15.30 18.62
C ASN A 230 -1.30 -14.03 18.97
N GLN A 231 -0.72 -13.07 19.69
CA GLN A 231 -1.34 -11.78 19.95
C GLN A 231 -0.82 -10.74 18.96
N LEU A 232 -1.75 -10.02 18.31
CA LEU A 232 -1.43 -8.91 17.43
C LEU A 232 -1.18 -7.65 18.26
N ILE A 233 0.04 -7.11 18.18
CA ILE A 233 0.45 -5.90 18.89
C ILE A 233 1.04 -4.88 17.92
N GLN A 234 0.75 -3.60 18.12
CA GLN A 234 1.41 -2.51 17.42
C GLN A 234 2.79 -2.26 18.05
N LYS A 235 3.84 -2.33 17.23
CA LYS A 235 5.22 -2.01 17.61
C LYS A 235 5.73 -0.80 16.82
N GLY A 236 5.19 0.38 17.12
CA GLY A 236 5.58 1.63 16.46
C GLY A 236 5.25 1.65 14.95
N PHE A 237 6.15 2.20 14.16
CA PHE A 237 5.99 2.41 12.72
C PHE A 237 7.11 1.73 11.94
N PHE A 238 6.91 1.52 10.64
CA PHE A 238 7.99 1.04 9.76
C PHE A 238 9.12 2.06 9.59
N SER A 239 8.86 3.35 9.88
CA SER A 239 9.87 4.42 9.91
C SER A 239 10.74 4.41 11.16
N ASP A 240 10.41 3.61 12.19
CA ASP A 240 11.17 3.57 13.43
C ASP A 240 12.43 2.71 13.31
N PHE A 241 13.44 3.01 14.14
CA PHE A 241 14.65 2.20 14.23
C PHE A 241 14.35 0.83 14.85
N PRO A 242 14.92 -0.29 14.37
CA PRO A 242 15.83 -0.42 13.21
C PRO A 242 15.12 -0.59 11.85
N PHE A 243 13.78 -0.66 11.81
CA PHE A 243 13.01 -0.93 10.61
C PHE A 243 13.19 0.10 9.50
N LYS A 244 13.44 1.35 9.84
CA LYS A 244 13.78 2.42 8.88
C LYS A 244 14.91 2.01 7.92
N PHE A 245 15.94 1.33 8.43
CA PHE A 245 17.03 0.83 7.58
C PHE A 245 16.58 -0.29 6.65
N VAL A 246 15.79 -1.24 7.17
CA VAL A 246 15.23 -2.32 6.37
C VAL A 246 14.36 -1.77 5.24
N MET A 247 13.51 -0.79 5.52
CA MET A 247 12.67 -0.14 4.52
C MET A 247 13.49 0.60 3.47
N LYS A 248 14.54 1.31 3.88
CA LYS A 248 15.45 2.02 2.96
C LYS A 248 16.17 1.03 2.04
N ILE A 249 16.71 -0.06 2.57
CA ILE A 249 17.35 -1.12 1.79
C ILE A 249 16.34 -1.73 0.81
N ARG A 250 15.16 -2.14 1.26
CA ARG A 250 14.10 -2.68 0.40
C ARG A 250 13.73 -1.71 -0.73
N LYS A 251 13.60 -0.42 -0.42
CA LYS A 251 13.30 0.62 -1.41
C LYS A 251 14.40 0.72 -2.48
N ASN A 252 15.67 0.66 -2.09
CA ASN A 252 16.78 0.72 -3.02
C ASN A 252 16.86 -0.52 -3.92
N PHE A 253 16.59 -1.69 -3.36
CA PHE A 253 16.74 -2.96 -4.08
C PHE A 253 15.52 -3.40 -4.87
N ARG A 254 14.33 -2.80 -4.65
CA ARG A 254 13.10 -3.20 -5.34
C ARG A 254 13.16 -3.13 -6.86
N HIS A 255 14.02 -2.27 -7.39
CA HIS A 255 14.21 -2.07 -8.83
C HIS A 255 15.35 -2.92 -9.41
N SER A 256 16.09 -3.64 -8.57
CA SER A 256 17.12 -4.55 -9.03
C SER A 256 16.49 -5.78 -9.72
N LYS A 257 16.81 -5.96 -10.98
CA LYS A 257 16.37 -7.15 -11.75
C LYS A 257 17.03 -8.40 -11.22
N VAL A 258 18.31 -8.36 -10.90
CA VAL A 258 19.06 -9.48 -10.31
C VAL A 258 18.39 -9.93 -9.02
N LEU A 259 18.21 -9.03 -8.05
CA LEU A 259 17.66 -9.39 -6.75
C LEU A 259 16.20 -9.84 -6.82
N ASN A 260 15.39 -9.23 -7.69
CA ASN A 260 14.01 -9.66 -7.84
C ASN A 260 13.90 -11.03 -8.52
N THR A 261 14.81 -11.35 -9.45
CA THR A 261 14.82 -12.67 -10.10
C THR A 261 15.22 -13.78 -9.11
N PHE A 262 16.26 -13.54 -8.30
CA PHE A 262 16.77 -14.58 -7.40
C PHE A 262 16.07 -14.62 -6.03
N PHE A 263 15.62 -13.48 -5.50
CA PHE A 263 15.13 -13.40 -4.12
C PHE A 263 13.66 -12.96 -3.98
N ASN A 264 13.04 -12.49 -5.07
CA ASN A 264 11.66 -12.01 -5.09
C ASN A 264 11.28 -11.15 -3.85
N LEU A 265 12.03 -10.07 -3.64
CA LEU A 265 12.02 -9.25 -2.42
C LEU A 265 10.64 -8.66 -2.06
N GLN A 266 9.74 -8.60 -3.05
CA GLN A 266 8.39 -8.07 -2.88
C GLN A 266 7.33 -9.16 -2.69
N SER A 267 7.71 -10.44 -2.77
CA SER A 267 6.77 -11.54 -2.61
C SER A 267 6.17 -11.57 -1.20
N VAL A 268 4.88 -11.83 -1.16
CA VAL A 268 4.13 -12.07 0.06
C VAL A 268 4.29 -13.54 0.44
N ASN A 269 4.62 -13.81 1.70
CA ASN A 269 4.72 -15.15 2.24
C ASN A 269 3.57 -15.44 3.22
N GLN A 270 3.52 -16.68 3.73
CA GLN A 270 2.47 -17.13 4.64
C GLN A 270 2.41 -16.28 5.93
N LYS A 271 3.55 -15.89 6.50
CA LYS A 271 3.59 -15.05 7.71
C LYS A 271 2.99 -13.66 7.47
N ASP A 272 3.22 -13.08 6.30
CA ASP A 272 2.60 -11.79 5.92
C ASP A 272 1.08 -11.92 5.85
N THR A 273 0.59 -13.03 5.27
CA THR A 273 -0.84 -13.35 5.22
C THR A 273 -1.43 -13.52 6.62
N GLU A 274 -0.74 -14.19 7.53
CA GLU A 274 -1.19 -14.38 8.92
C GLU A 274 -1.31 -13.04 9.67
N ILE A 275 -0.32 -12.15 9.55
CA ILE A 275 -0.39 -10.80 10.12
C ILE A 275 -1.57 -10.04 9.54
N TYR A 276 -1.73 -10.06 8.21
CA TYR A 276 -2.83 -9.40 7.51
C TYR A 276 -4.20 -9.87 8.00
N LEU A 277 -4.44 -11.19 8.04
CA LEU A 277 -5.69 -11.77 8.52
C LEU A 277 -5.95 -11.48 10.00
N SER A 278 -4.89 -11.48 10.82
CA SER A 278 -4.99 -11.10 12.23
C SER A 278 -5.40 -9.65 12.42
N ILE A 279 -4.95 -8.75 11.52
CA ILE A 279 -5.38 -7.35 11.51
C ILE A 279 -6.87 -7.26 11.18
N LEU A 280 -7.36 -7.96 10.14
CA LEU A 280 -8.80 -7.95 9.79
C LEU A 280 -9.66 -8.47 10.95
N LYS A 281 -9.32 -9.61 11.54
CA LYS A 281 -10.01 -10.16 12.72
C LYS A 281 -10.01 -9.19 13.90
N LYS A 282 -8.89 -8.47 14.12
CA LYS A 282 -8.81 -7.48 15.18
C LYS A 282 -9.68 -6.25 14.90
N ILE A 283 -9.79 -5.81 13.66
CA ILE A 283 -10.72 -4.75 13.24
C ILE A 283 -12.16 -5.15 13.61
N GLU A 284 -12.57 -6.36 13.26
CA GLU A 284 -13.92 -6.85 13.61
C GLU A 284 -14.14 -6.83 15.13
N LEU A 285 -13.19 -7.37 15.90
CA LEU A 285 -13.28 -7.40 17.36
C LEU A 285 -13.37 -6.00 17.97
N VAL A 286 -12.53 -5.07 17.54
CA VAL A 286 -12.51 -3.69 18.05
C VAL A 286 -13.81 -2.97 17.69
N THR A 287 -14.30 -3.15 16.47
CA THR A 287 -15.55 -2.52 16.02
C THR A 287 -16.76 -3.06 16.80
N LYS A 288 -16.88 -4.40 16.94
CA LYS A 288 -17.95 -5.04 17.70
C LYS A 288 -17.97 -4.63 19.19
N LYS A 289 -16.82 -4.29 19.77
CA LYS A 289 -16.75 -3.77 21.14
C LYS A 289 -17.21 -2.32 21.27
N LYS A 290 -17.06 -1.53 20.19
CA LYS A 290 -17.34 -0.09 20.22
C LYS A 290 -18.77 0.25 19.79
N PHE A 291 -19.40 -0.58 18.98
CA PHE A 291 -20.70 -0.34 18.38
C PHE A 291 -21.66 -1.51 18.60
N LEU A 292 -22.92 -1.21 18.85
CA LEU A 292 -23.94 -2.20 19.21
C LEU A 292 -24.29 -3.17 18.07
N ASP A 293 -24.39 -2.64 16.85
CA ASP A 293 -24.73 -3.40 15.65
C ASP A 293 -23.68 -3.16 14.57
N THR A 294 -22.96 -4.21 14.20
CA THR A 294 -21.85 -4.13 13.25
C THR A 294 -21.94 -5.23 12.20
N ARG A 295 -21.80 -4.83 10.93
CA ARG A 295 -21.73 -5.71 9.76
C ARG A 295 -20.44 -5.41 9.01
N PHE A 296 -19.80 -6.45 8.47
CA PHE A 296 -18.58 -6.32 7.68
C PHE A 296 -18.82 -6.85 6.28
N ILE A 297 -18.55 -6.04 5.27
CA ILE A 297 -18.65 -6.42 3.86
C ILE A 297 -17.27 -6.24 3.21
N TYR A 298 -16.80 -7.29 2.56
CA TYR A 298 -15.51 -7.29 1.87
C TYR A 298 -15.72 -7.23 0.36
N LEU A 299 -15.21 -6.18 -0.29
CA LEU A 299 -15.10 -6.13 -1.75
C LEU A 299 -13.74 -6.71 -2.14
N VAL A 300 -13.73 -7.87 -2.78
CA VAL A 300 -12.52 -8.66 -2.99
C VAL A 300 -12.14 -8.68 -4.47
N TRP A 301 -10.99 -8.07 -4.80
CA TRP A 301 -10.36 -8.28 -6.11
C TRP A 301 -9.59 -9.60 -6.06
N ASN A 302 -10.16 -10.64 -6.68
CA ASN A 302 -9.73 -12.03 -6.48
C ASN A 302 -8.70 -12.54 -7.49
N LYS A 303 -8.34 -11.77 -8.51
CA LYS A 303 -7.42 -12.20 -9.59
C LYS A 303 -6.11 -12.87 -9.11
N ASN A 304 -5.60 -12.52 -7.92
CA ASN A 304 -4.36 -13.05 -7.36
C ASN A 304 -4.54 -13.84 -6.05
N ILE A 305 -5.80 -14.12 -5.65
CA ILE A 305 -6.10 -14.74 -4.35
C ILE A 305 -6.08 -16.26 -4.42
N ASN A 306 -6.36 -16.84 -5.59
CA ASN A 306 -6.59 -18.27 -5.79
C ASN A 306 -5.43 -19.16 -5.34
N ASN A 307 -4.21 -18.62 -5.29
CA ASN A 307 -3.03 -19.34 -4.83
C ASN A 307 -2.79 -19.22 -3.31
N ASN A 308 -3.67 -18.54 -2.58
CA ASN A 308 -3.54 -18.33 -1.14
C ASN A 308 -4.77 -18.89 -0.40
N VAL A 309 -4.70 -20.17 -0.07
CA VAL A 309 -5.81 -20.93 0.55
C VAL A 309 -6.35 -20.22 1.80
N LYS A 310 -5.49 -19.69 2.68
CA LYS A 310 -5.92 -19.01 3.92
C LYS A 310 -6.73 -17.74 3.65
N LEU A 311 -6.36 -16.97 2.62
CA LEU A 311 -7.12 -15.78 2.23
C LEU A 311 -8.46 -16.15 1.62
N LEU A 312 -8.44 -17.12 0.72
CA LEU A 312 -9.65 -17.59 0.06
C LEU A 312 -10.64 -18.13 1.09
N ASP A 313 -10.17 -18.97 2.02
CA ASP A 313 -10.98 -19.51 3.11
C ASP A 313 -11.56 -18.41 4.00
N PHE A 314 -10.75 -17.40 4.37
CA PHE A 314 -11.25 -16.28 5.17
C PHE A 314 -12.37 -15.52 4.45
N PHE A 315 -12.19 -15.17 3.17
CA PHE A 315 -13.20 -14.41 2.45
C PHE A 315 -14.43 -15.22 2.09
N ASN A 316 -14.29 -16.54 1.82
CA ASN A 316 -15.45 -17.43 1.61
C ASN A 316 -16.29 -17.60 2.88
N ASN A 317 -15.70 -17.55 4.06
CA ASN A 317 -16.38 -17.61 5.35
C ASN A 317 -16.80 -16.22 5.88
N SER A 318 -16.60 -15.16 5.09
CA SER A 318 -17.00 -13.79 5.42
C SER A 318 -18.06 -13.30 4.44
N GLU A 319 -18.73 -12.21 4.77
CA GLU A 319 -19.63 -11.56 3.81
C GLU A 319 -18.80 -10.83 2.75
N SER A 320 -18.50 -11.54 1.67
CA SER A 320 -17.59 -11.09 0.62
C SER A 320 -18.29 -11.02 -0.73
N ILE A 321 -17.96 -9.96 -1.49
CA ILE A 321 -18.33 -9.76 -2.88
C ILE A 321 -17.06 -9.91 -3.68
N PHE A 322 -16.93 -10.99 -4.42
CA PHE A 322 -15.82 -11.22 -5.33
C PHE A 322 -16.06 -10.45 -6.63
N ILE A 323 -15.24 -9.45 -6.88
CA ILE A 323 -15.44 -8.51 -8.00
C ILE A 323 -15.27 -9.20 -9.35
N ASP A 324 -14.34 -10.16 -9.44
CA ASP A 324 -14.09 -10.88 -10.69
C ASP A 324 -15.26 -11.82 -11.06
N ASP A 325 -16.08 -12.24 -10.06
CA ASP A 325 -17.23 -13.12 -10.25
C ASP A 325 -18.51 -12.35 -10.61
N LEU A 326 -18.49 -11.01 -10.53
CA LEU A 326 -19.63 -10.20 -10.93
C LEU A 326 -19.76 -10.17 -12.47
N GLU A 327 -20.99 -10.31 -12.94
CA GLU A 327 -21.36 -10.13 -14.35
C GLU A 327 -21.25 -8.64 -14.75
N ILE A 328 -20.03 -8.13 -14.82
CA ILE A 328 -19.71 -6.78 -15.27
C ILE A 328 -18.89 -6.93 -16.55
N ASP A 329 -19.26 -6.16 -17.58
CA ASP A 329 -18.49 -6.08 -18.82
C ASP A 329 -17.01 -5.79 -18.51
N ASP A 330 -16.12 -6.62 -19.03
CA ASP A 330 -14.66 -6.49 -18.82
C ASP A 330 -14.13 -5.14 -19.30
N ASN A 331 -14.75 -4.55 -20.33
CA ASN A 331 -14.44 -3.19 -20.77
C ASN A 331 -14.76 -2.12 -19.70
N VAL A 332 -15.61 -2.43 -18.74
CA VAL A 332 -15.90 -1.54 -17.59
C VAL A 332 -15.10 -1.96 -16.37
N LYS A 333 -15.05 -3.26 -16.06
CA LYS A 333 -14.36 -3.83 -14.90
C LYS A 333 -12.87 -3.49 -14.88
N TYR A 334 -12.21 -3.61 -16.03
CA TYR A 334 -10.76 -3.42 -16.16
C TYR A 334 -10.37 -2.15 -16.93
N ASN A 335 -11.35 -1.34 -17.34
CA ASN A 335 -11.08 -0.07 -18.00
C ASN A 335 -10.65 0.98 -16.98
N ASN A 336 -9.35 1.07 -16.84
CA ASN A 336 -8.75 2.00 -15.88
C ASN A 336 -8.67 3.44 -16.43
N ILE A 337 -8.46 4.37 -15.51
CA ILE A 337 -8.20 5.76 -15.87
C ILE A 337 -6.90 5.82 -16.66
N PRO A 338 -6.88 6.48 -17.81
CA PRO A 338 -5.69 6.61 -18.63
C PRO A 338 -4.49 7.17 -17.84
N GLY A 339 -3.35 6.47 -17.92
CA GLY A 339 -2.14 6.85 -17.19
C GLY A 339 -2.16 6.54 -15.68
N ASP A 340 -3.27 5.99 -15.18
CA ASP A 340 -3.44 5.56 -13.80
C ASP A 340 -4.21 4.23 -13.79
N ASN A 341 -3.76 3.26 -13.00
CA ASN A 341 -4.38 1.93 -12.93
C ASN A 341 -5.58 1.86 -11.96
N HIS A 342 -6.22 2.98 -11.66
CA HIS A 342 -7.41 3.02 -10.82
C HIS A 342 -8.70 2.90 -11.65
N PRO A 343 -9.76 2.29 -11.08
CA PRO A 343 -11.04 2.13 -11.77
C PRO A 343 -11.68 3.47 -12.11
N LYS A 344 -12.42 3.50 -13.23
CA LYS A 344 -13.24 4.66 -13.61
C LYS A 344 -14.52 4.75 -12.80
N LYS A 345 -15.21 5.90 -12.89
CA LYS A 345 -16.46 6.18 -12.18
C LYS A 345 -17.59 5.21 -12.54
N GLU A 346 -17.63 4.71 -13.76
CA GLU A 346 -18.63 3.76 -14.24
C GLU A 346 -18.58 2.46 -13.43
N PHE A 347 -17.38 1.95 -13.16
CA PHE A 347 -17.18 0.81 -12.27
C PHE A 347 -17.70 1.09 -10.85
N ASN A 348 -17.38 2.25 -10.29
CA ASN A 348 -17.83 2.63 -8.96
C ASN A 348 -19.37 2.70 -8.85
N LEU A 349 -20.04 3.19 -9.89
CA LEU A 349 -21.49 3.24 -9.95
C LEU A 349 -22.10 1.82 -9.98
N ILE A 350 -21.52 0.91 -10.73
CA ILE A 350 -21.98 -0.49 -10.80
C ILE A 350 -21.83 -1.16 -9.43
N ILE A 351 -20.66 -1.04 -8.79
CA ILE A 351 -20.42 -1.61 -7.46
C ILE A 351 -21.37 -1.00 -6.42
N ALA A 352 -21.63 0.31 -6.49
CA ALA A 352 -22.59 0.95 -5.58
C ALA A 352 -24.01 0.38 -5.75
N ASN A 353 -24.44 0.02 -6.98
CA ASN A 353 -25.72 -0.66 -7.21
C ASN A 353 -25.73 -2.08 -6.66
N VAL A 354 -24.63 -2.82 -6.76
CA VAL A 354 -24.49 -4.14 -6.12
C VAL A 354 -24.61 -4.00 -4.59
N LEU A 355 -23.91 -3.04 -4.00
CA LEU A 355 -23.98 -2.76 -2.56
C LEU A 355 -25.39 -2.38 -2.12
N LYS A 356 -26.10 -1.58 -2.91
CA LYS A 356 -27.50 -1.24 -2.61
C LYS A 356 -28.38 -2.50 -2.44
N LYS A 357 -28.25 -3.49 -3.34
CA LYS A 357 -29.03 -4.73 -3.27
C LYS A 357 -28.70 -5.60 -2.05
N ILE A 358 -27.49 -5.48 -1.51
CA ILE A 358 -27.01 -6.30 -0.39
C ILE A 358 -27.32 -5.63 0.96
N ILE A 359 -27.34 -4.30 0.99
CA ILE A 359 -27.56 -3.52 2.22
C ILE A 359 -29.04 -3.40 2.55
N TYR A 360 -29.91 -3.34 1.54
CA TYR A 360 -31.37 -3.40 1.67
C TYR A 360 -31.90 -4.83 1.60
#